data_8d74e8f6d14dce092dab0e7414cd658c
#
_entry.id   8d74e8f6d14dce092dab0e7414cd658c
#
_cell.length_a   1.000
_cell.length_b   1.000
_cell.length_c   1.000
_cell.angle_alpha   90.00
_cell.angle_beta   90.00
_cell.angle_gamma   90.00
#
_symmetry.space_group_name_H-M   'P 1'
#
loop_
_entity.id
_entity.type
_entity.pdbx_description
1 polymer ?
#
loop_
_entity_poly.entity_id
_entity_poly.type
_entity_poly.pdbx_seq_one_letter_code
_entity_poly.pdbx_strand_id
1 'polypeptide(L)'
;YIYNTPYDRIVWDVGHQAYGHKILTGRRDAFCTNRKLHGIRPFPTPLESEYDTFACGHASNSISAALGMAVAAKQKGENDRHVVAVIGDGAMSGGLAFEGINNVSSTPNDLLIILNDNDMSIDRAVGGMEKYLLNLDTNDTYNRLRFKASQWLHSKGYLNDDRRKGILRLNNALKSALSHQQNIFEGMNIRYFGPFDGHDIREVVRVLRQLKDMKGPKLLHLHTTKGKGYEPAEKSATIWHAPGKFDPETGERLVSDTSNQPPKYQDVFG
;
A
#
# COMPACT_ATOMS: atom_id res chain seq x y z
N TYR A 1 3.73 16.12 -4.86
CA TYR A 1 2.84 17.24 -4.55
C TYR A 1 2.29 17.23 -3.10
N ILE A 2 2.31 16.07 -2.42
CA ILE A 2 1.82 15.93 -1.04
C ILE A 2 2.99 15.76 -0.08
N TYR A 3 3.90 14.86 -0.41
CA TYR A 3 5.11 14.56 0.34
C TYR A 3 6.32 15.21 -0.33
N ASN A 4 7.28 15.63 0.48
CA ASN A 4 8.53 16.28 0.04
C ASN A 4 9.66 15.26 -0.04
N THR A 5 9.61 14.35 -1.02
CA THR A 5 10.69 13.39 -1.26
C THR A 5 11.89 14.07 -1.92
N PRO A 6 13.13 13.69 -1.58
CA PRO A 6 13.56 12.54 -0.77
C PRO A 6 13.58 12.78 0.75
N TYR A 7 13.26 14.00 1.26
CA TYR A 7 13.20 14.25 2.70
C TYR A 7 12.17 13.34 3.39
N ASP A 8 10.92 13.34 2.92
CA ASP A 8 9.94 12.36 3.30
C ASP A 8 10.30 10.99 2.69
N ARG A 9 10.03 9.91 3.42
CA ARG A 9 10.46 8.57 3.06
C ARG A 9 9.29 7.73 2.57
N ILE A 10 9.43 7.14 1.38
CA ILE A 10 8.44 6.19 0.83
C ILE A 10 9.13 4.84 0.66
N VAL A 11 8.60 3.82 1.33
CA VAL A 11 9.08 2.44 1.26
C VAL A 11 8.07 1.60 0.49
N TRP A 12 8.50 1.03 -0.61
CA TRP A 12 7.68 0.18 -1.47
C TRP A 12 7.88 -1.29 -1.09
N ASP A 13 6.78 -2.03 -0.93
CA ASP A 13 6.85 -3.48 -0.75
C ASP A 13 7.10 -4.17 -2.08
N VAL A 14 7.97 -5.20 -2.09
CA VAL A 14 8.44 -5.92 -3.28
C VAL A 14 9.15 -5.00 -4.27
N GLY A 15 8.44 -4.06 -4.89
CA GLY A 15 8.98 -3.08 -5.81
C GLY A 15 8.29 -2.98 -7.18
N HIS A 16 7.46 -3.95 -7.57
CA HIS A 16 6.70 -3.87 -8.83
C HIS A 16 5.67 -2.73 -8.82
N GLN A 17 5.18 -2.32 -7.67
CA GLN A 17 4.28 -1.18 -7.49
C GLN A 17 4.98 0.17 -7.74
N ALA A 18 6.31 0.21 -7.73
CA ALA A 18 7.11 1.43 -7.80
C ALA A 18 7.51 1.84 -9.24
N TYR A 19 6.94 1.24 -10.27
CA TYR A 19 7.29 1.62 -11.65
C TYR A 19 6.88 3.06 -11.96
N GLY A 20 5.68 3.49 -11.54
CA GLY A 20 5.26 4.87 -11.64
C GLY A 20 6.17 5.83 -10.86
N HIS A 21 6.62 5.44 -9.66
CA HIS A 21 7.61 6.18 -8.88
C HIS A 21 8.92 6.36 -9.65
N LYS A 22 9.48 5.29 -10.24
CA LYS A 22 10.70 5.39 -11.05
C LYS A 22 10.55 6.35 -12.23
N ILE A 23 9.44 6.27 -12.95
CA ILE A 23 9.14 7.15 -14.10
C ILE A 23 9.08 8.62 -13.64
N LEU A 24 8.39 8.89 -12.53
CA LEU A 24 8.19 10.25 -12.01
C LEU A 24 9.45 10.84 -11.33
N THR A 25 10.41 10.01 -10.97
CA THR A 25 11.67 10.42 -10.32
C THR A 25 12.87 10.39 -11.27
N GLY A 26 12.65 10.75 -12.54
CA GLY A 26 13.69 11.02 -13.52
C GLY A 26 14.17 9.80 -14.33
N ARG A 27 13.57 8.61 -14.15
CA ARG A 27 13.98 7.39 -14.87
C ARG A 27 13.04 7.01 -16.03
N ARG A 28 12.23 7.97 -16.52
CA ARG A 28 11.27 7.74 -17.59
C ARG A 28 11.95 7.26 -18.88
N ASP A 29 12.97 7.97 -19.33
CA ASP A 29 13.63 7.67 -20.61
C ASP A 29 14.44 6.37 -20.55
N ALA A 30 15.04 6.08 -19.39
CA ALA A 30 15.76 4.83 -19.15
C ALA A 30 14.84 3.63 -18.84
N PHE A 31 13.52 3.85 -18.66
CA PHE A 31 12.60 2.81 -18.19
C PHE A 31 12.49 1.61 -19.14
N CYS A 32 12.69 1.82 -20.45
CA CYS A 32 12.76 0.74 -21.45
C CYS A 32 13.88 -0.25 -21.19
N THR A 33 14.88 0.09 -20.37
CA THR A 33 15.99 -0.78 -19.94
C THR A 33 15.74 -1.47 -18.60
N ASN A 34 14.58 -1.24 -17.96
CA ASN A 34 14.26 -1.85 -16.67
C ASN A 34 14.34 -3.36 -16.73
N ARG A 35 15.03 -3.98 -15.76
CA ARG A 35 15.28 -5.43 -15.67
C ARG A 35 16.16 -6.01 -16.79
N LYS A 36 16.83 -5.18 -17.60
CA LYS A 36 17.81 -5.63 -18.60
C LYS A 36 19.22 -5.53 -18.05
N LEU A 37 20.13 -6.34 -18.59
CA LEU A 37 21.57 -6.26 -18.28
C LEU A 37 22.07 -4.84 -18.63
N HIS A 38 22.82 -4.23 -17.72
CA HIS A 38 23.29 -2.84 -17.79
C HIS A 38 22.19 -1.76 -17.86
N GLY A 39 20.93 -2.13 -17.69
CA GLY A 39 19.81 -1.20 -17.56
C GLY A 39 19.56 -0.79 -16.11
N ILE A 40 18.46 -0.05 -15.91
CA ILE A 40 18.02 0.31 -14.55
C ILE A 40 17.59 -0.94 -13.78
N ARG A 41 17.78 -0.89 -12.49
CA ARG A 41 17.49 -2.02 -11.58
C ARG A 41 16.00 -2.37 -11.58
N PRO A 42 15.63 -3.63 -11.35
CA PRO A 42 14.22 -4.06 -11.39
C PRO A 42 13.37 -3.37 -10.30
N PHE A 43 13.99 -3.09 -9.14
CA PHE A 43 13.31 -2.54 -7.97
C PHE A 43 14.00 -1.27 -7.46
N PRO A 44 13.31 -0.42 -6.69
CA PRO A 44 13.90 0.74 -6.04
C PRO A 44 15.11 0.38 -5.19
N THR A 45 16.14 1.20 -5.25
CA THR A 45 17.33 1.06 -4.41
C THR A 45 18.06 2.40 -4.28
N PRO A 46 18.56 2.77 -3.07
CA PRO A 46 19.34 3.99 -2.87
C PRO A 46 20.60 4.10 -3.73
N LEU A 47 21.07 2.96 -4.29
CA LEU A 47 22.22 2.94 -5.21
C LEU A 47 21.88 3.45 -6.61
N GLU A 48 20.58 3.64 -6.93
CA GLU A 48 20.13 4.10 -8.25
C GLU A 48 19.55 5.51 -8.21
N SER A 49 18.88 5.87 -7.12
CA SER A 49 18.22 7.17 -7.00
C SER A 49 18.12 7.62 -5.54
N GLU A 50 18.32 8.90 -5.30
CA GLU A 50 18.11 9.52 -3.99
C GLU A 50 16.65 9.43 -3.50
N TYR A 51 15.70 9.28 -4.42
CA TYR A 51 14.28 9.11 -4.11
C TYR A 51 13.93 7.69 -3.65
N ASP A 52 14.83 6.73 -3.82
CA ASP A 52 14.64 5.35 -3.42
C ASP A 52 15.20 5.15 -2.00
N THR A 53 14.34 5.19 -1.00
CA THR A 53 14.74 5.18 0.41
C THR A 53 15.21 3.83 0.94
N PHE A 54 14.80 2.74 0.29
CA PHE A 54 15.03 1.37 0.74
C PHE A 54 15.25 0.44 -0.45
N ALA A 55 16.17 -0.51 -0.31
CA ALA A 55 16.39 -1.53 -1.33
C ALA A 55 15.26 -2.57 -1.26
N CYS A 56 14.36 -2.51 -2.23
CA CYS A 56 13.20 -3.38 -2.32
C CYS A 56 13.55 -4.73 -2.98
N GLY A 57 12.60 -5.66 -2.98
CA GLY A 57 12.70 -6.97 -3.63
C GLY A 57 11.97 -8.08 -2.89
N HIS A 58 11.97 -8.04 -1.57
CA HIS A 58 11.27 -9.01 -0.73
C HIS A 58 9.88 -8.53 -0.34
N ALA A 59 8.91 -9.43 -0.30
CA ALA A 59 7.56 -9.14 0.15
C ALA A 59 7.50 -8.99 1.68
N SER A 60 6.51 -8.22 2.15
CA SER A 60 6.09 -8.12 3.55
C SER A 60 7.03 -7.32 4.47
N ASN A 61 8.15 -6.76 3.99
CA ASN A 61 9.14 -6.11 4.84
C ASN A 61 9.01 -4.57 4.91
N SER A 62 8.19 -3.96 4.05
CA SER A 62 8.07 -2.51 3.94
C SER A 62 7.59 -1.83 5.23
N ILE A 63 6.65 -2.45 5.95
CA ILE A 63 6.10 -1.89 7.20
C ILE A 63 7.18 -1.80 8.27
N SER A 64 7.94 -2.88 8.49
CA SER A 64 9.02 -2.91 9.47
C SER A 64 10.14 -1.93 9.14
N ALA A 65 10.54 -1.86 7.86
CA ALA A 65 11.56 -0.91 7.39
C ALA A 65 11.10 0.55 7.58
N ALA A 66 9.87 0.86 7.19
CA ALA A 66 9.29 2.19 7.34
C ALA A 66 9.10 2.58 8.80
N LEU A 67 8.69 1.64 9.67
CA LEU A 67 8.59 1.88 11.10
C LEU A 67 9.95 2.26 11.70
N GLY A 68 11.02 1.52 11.35
CA GLY A 68 12.37 1.85 11.78
C GLY A 68 12.78 3.28 11.38
N MET A 69 12.47 3.70 10.15
CA MET A 69 12.72 5.07 9.68
C MET A 69 11.89 6.11 10.44
N ALA A 70 10.61 5.84 10.71
CA ALA A 70 9.74 6.75 11.44
C ALA A 70 10.19 6.94 12.90
N VAL A 71 10.59 5.86 13.56
CA VAL A 71 11.13 5.89 14.93
C VAL A 71 12.45 6.65 14.97
N ALA A 72 13.36 6.39 14.03
CA ALA A 72 14.65 7.08 13.93
C ALA A 72 14.48 8.58 13.67
N ALA A 73 13.55 8.98 12.79
CA ALA A 73 13.23 10.37 12.53
C ALA A 73 12.77 11.08 13.83
N LYS A 74 11.85 10.45 14.56
CA LYS A 74 11.35 10.97 15.82
C LYS A 74 12.44 11.11 16.88
N GLN A 75 13.35 10.11 17.01
CA GLN A 75 14.49 10.17 17.93
C GLN A 75 15.49 11.27 17.58
N LYS A 76 15.64 11.59 16.30
CA LYS A 76 16.48 12.69 15.81
C LYS A 76 15.81 14.06 15.90
N GLY A 77 14.56 14.16 16.34
CA GLY A 77 13.81 15.41 16.39
C GLY A 77 13.29 15.90 15.02
N GLU A 78 13.31 15.06 13.99
CA GLU A 78 12.78 15.34 12.64
C GLU A 78 11.25 15.17 12.61
N ASN A 79 10.55 15.98 13.42
CA ASN A 79 9.11 15.83 13.68
C ASN A 79 8.20 16.17 12.47
N ASP A 80 8.74 16.83 11.48
CA ASP A 80 8.10 17.20 10.21
C ASP A 80 8.32 16.17 9.09
N ARG A 81 9.20 15.18 9.31
CA ARG A 81 9.44 14.11 8.36
C ARG A 81 8.29 13.09 8.35
N HIS A 82 7.74 12.83 7.18
CA HIS A 82 6.72 11.80 6.98
C HIS A 82 7.36 10.51 6.45
N VAL A 83 6.83 9.38 6.92
CA VAL A 83 7.23 8.06 6.44
C VAL A 83 5.99 7.30 5.99
N VAL A 84 6.07 6.74 4.78
CA VAL A 84 4.97 6.01 4.13
C VAL A 84 5.46 4.64 3.72
N ALA A 85 4.73 3.59 4.09
CA ALA A 85 4.89 2.24 3.56
C ALA A 85 3.78 1.95 2.55
N VAL A 86 4.11 1.45 1.36
CA VAL A 86 3.12 0.99 0.37
C VAL A 86 3.24 -0.51 0.23
N ILE A 87 2.18 -1.22 0.58
CA ILE A 87 2.13 -2.68 0.60
C ILE A 87 0.90 -3.19 -0.15
N GLY A 88 1.03 -4.31 -0.87
CA GLY A 88 -0.09 -4.99 -1.51
C GLY A 88 -0.78 -5.98 -0.56
N ASP A 89 -2.02 -6.34 -0.87
CA ASP A 89 -2.85 -7.32 -0.16
C ASP A 89 -2.15 -8.68 -0.02
N GLY A 90 -1.56 -9.20 -1.09
CA GLY A 90 -0.80 -10.44 -1.07
C GLY A 90 0.42 -10.38 -0.13
N ALA A 91 1.17 -9.28 -0.14
CA ALA A 91 2.31 -9.09 0.76
C ALA A 91 1.87 -8.84 2.22
N MET A 92 0.68 -8.28 2.43
CA MET A 92 0.10 -8.07 3.77
C MET A 92 -0.20 -9.40 4.49
N SER A 93 -0.38 -10.49 3.74
CA SER A 93 -0.63 -11.83 4.32
C SER A 93 0.63 -12.49 4.92
N GLY A 94 1.81 -11.95 4.68
CA GLY A 94 3.07 -12.50 5.19
C GLY A 94 3.30 -12.24 6.68
N GLY A 95 3.92 -13.20 7.38
CA GLY A 95 4.17 -13.09 8.82
C GLY A 95 4.97 -11.85 9.22
N LEU A 96 5.96 -11.44 8.42
CA LEU A 96 6.76 -10.24 8.66
C LEU A 96 5.93 -8.95 8.61
N ALA A 97 4.90 -8.88 7.75
CA ALA A 97 3.97 -7.75 7.73
C ALA A 97 3.14 -7.69 9.03
N PHE A 98 2.65 -8.83 9.53
CA PHE A 98 1.95 -8.90 10.82
C PHE A 98 2.84 -8.50 11.99
N GLU A 99 4.10 -8.93 12.01
CA GLU A 99 5.07 -8.51 13.01
C GLU A 99 5.29 -7.00 12.95
N GLY A 100 5.45 -6.45 11.73
CA GLY A 100 5.52 -5.01 11.50
C GLY A 100 4.32 -4.26 12.07
N ILE A 101 3.10 -4.69 11.77
CA ILE A 101 1.85 -4.12 12.27
C ILE A 101 1.79 -4.18 13.80
N ASN A 102 2.16 -5.30 14.41
CA ASN A 102 2.20 -5.46 15.86
C ASN A 102 3.16 -4.44 16.51
N ASN A 103 4.33 -4.23 15.91
CA ASN A 103 5.29 -3.24 16.41
C ASN A 103 4.86 -1.78 16.16
N VAL A 104 4.19 -1.50 15.03
CA VAL A 104 3.59 -0.18 14.73
C VAL A 104 2.60 0.21 15.83
N SER A 105 1.83 -0.74 16.36
CA SER A 105 0.82 -0.50 17.38
C SER A 105 1.41 -0.15 18.76
N SER A 106 2.59 -0.67 19.08
CA SER A 106 3.23 -0.56 20.39
C SER A 106 4.28 0.56 20.46
N THR A 107 4.80 1.02 19.33
CA THR A 107 5.87 2.00 19.25
C THR A 107 5.33 3.38 18.86
N PRO A 108 5.67 4.48 19.57
CA PRO A 108 5.22 5.83 19.20
C PRO A 108 5.75 6.24 17.82
N ASN A 109 4.86 6.39 16.84
CA ASN A 109 5.19 6.77 15.47
C ASN A 109 4.03 7.48 14.78
N ASP A 110 4.29 8.08 13.61
CA ASP A 110 3.32 8.75 12.76
C ASP A 110 3.23 8.06 11.37
N LEU A 111 3.63 6.79 11.28
CA LEU A 111 3.67 6.02 10.04
C LEU A 111 2.32 5.99 9.32
N LEU A 112 2.34 6.23 8.01
CA LEU A 112 1.23 5.94 7.12
C LEU A 112 1.50 4.63 6.37
N ILE A 113 0.62 3.66 6.52
CA ILE A 113 0.60 2.43 5.72
C ILE A 113 -0.46 2.62 4.64
N ILE A 114 -0.09 2.48 3.37
CA ILE A 114 -1.02 2.43 2.24
C ILE A 114 -1.14 0.97 1.82
N LEU A 115 -2.31 0.39 2.04
CA LEU A 115 -2.67 -0.93 1.55
C LEU A 115 -3.27 -0.77 0.14
N ASN A 116 -2.56 -1.28 -0.85
CA ASN A 116 -3.02 -1.36 -2.23
C ASN A 116 -3.65 -2.73 -2.46
N ASP A 117 -4.96 -2.79 -2.32
CA ASP A 117 -5.74 -4.01 -2.42
C ASP A 117 -6.32 -4.15 -3.83
N ASN A 118 -6.04 -5.25 -4.48
CA ASN A 118 -6.57 -5.58 -5.81
C ASN A 118 -7.05 -7.03 -5.92
N ASP A 119 -7.25 -7.70 -4.80
CA ASP A 119 -7.70 -9.09 -4.67
C ASP A 119 -6.79 -10.10 -5.41
N MET A 120 -5.53 -9.70 -5.67
CA MET A 120 -4.60 -10.48 -6.46
C MET A 120 -3.20 -10.49 -5.85
N SER A 121 -2.69 -11.71 -5.69
CA SER A 121 -1.27 -11.97 -5.48
C SER A 121 -0.61 -12.24 -6.85
N ILE A 122 0.00 -13.41 -7.04
CA ILE A 122 0.37 -13.94 -8.38
C ILE A 122 -0.91 -14.46 -9.06
N ASP A 123 -1.71 -15.20 -8.32
CA ASP A 123 -3.06 -15.61 -8.65
C ASP A 123 -4.05 -14.94 -7.68
N ARG A 124 -5.32 -15.31 -7.67
CA ARG A 124 -6.28 -14.79 -6.70
C ARG A 124 -5.79 -15.01 -5.29
N ALA A 125 -5.91 -14.00 -4.47
CA ALA A 125 -5.54 -14.09 -3.06
C ALA A 125 -6.37 -15.17 -2.36
N VAL A 126 -5.79 -15.83 -1.36
CA VAL A 126 -6.45 -16.89 -0.58
C VAL A 126 -6.15 -16.74 0.90
N GLY A 127 -7.06 -17.20 1.73
CA GLY A 127 -6.84 -17.27 3.18
C GLY A 127 -7.72 -16.35 4.01
N GLY A 128 -7.42 -16.29 5.30
CA GLY A 128 -8.25 -15.55 6.26
C GLY A 128 -8.14 -14.03 6.12
N MET A 129 -6.97 -13.53 5.72
CA MET A 129 -6.75 -12.09 5.54
C MET A 129 -7.54 -11.56 4.34
N GLU A 130 -7.54 -12.30 3.21
CA GLU A 130 -8.35 -11.96 2.04
C GLU A 130 -9.84 -11.87 2.39
N LYS A 131 -10.37 -12.94 2.99
CA LYS A 131 -11.78 -12.96 3.44
C LYS A 131 -12.11 -11.78 4.37
N TYR A 132 -11.15 -11.40 5.19
CA TYR A 132 -11.28 -10.27 6.10
C TYR A 132 -11.31 -8.94 5.32
N LEU A 133 -10.42 -8.73 4.35
CA LEU A 133 -10.38 -7.52 3.52
C LEU A 133 -11.64 -7.39 2.66
N LEU A 134 -12.10 -8.47 2.04
CA LEU A 134 -13.37 -8.52 1.31
C LEU A 134 -14.58 -8.12 2.19
N ASN A 135 -14.61 -8.56 3.45
CA ASN A 135 -15.65 -8.15 4.39
C ASN A 135 -15.58 -6.65 4.76
N LEU A 136 -14.40 -6.05 4.74
CA LEU A 136 -14.24 -4.61 4.93
C LEU A 136 -14.75 -3.83 3.72
N ASP A 137 -14.53 -4.35 2.52
CA ASP A 137 -14.96 -3.73 1.27
C ASP A 137 -16.49 -3.66 1.15
N THR A 138 -17.18 -4.70 1.57
CA THR A 138 -18.65 -4.77 1.51
C THR A 138 -19.37 -3.82 2.48
N ASN A 139 -18.68 -3.17 3.41
CA ASN A 139 -19.25 -2.28 4.42
C ASN A 139 -19.06 -0.77 4.11
N ASP A 140 -19.13 -0.41 2.83
CA ASP A 140 -18.86 0.92 2.26
C ASP A 140 -19.64 2.06 2.97
N THR A 141 -20.89 1.83 3.32
CA THR A 141 -21.74 2.85 3.96
C THR A 141 -21.22 3.29 5.33
N TYR A 142 -20.69 2.37 6.13
CA TYR A 142 -20.12 2.65 7.45
C TYR A 142 -18.81 3.45 7.34
N ASN A 143 -17.95 3.05 6.44
CA ASN A 143 -16.64 3.69 6.22
C ASN A 143 -16.79 5.12 5.71
N ARG A 144 -17.71 5.38 4.77
CA ARG A 144 -18.03 6.72 4.27
C ARG A 144 -18.66 7.62 5.34
N LEU A 145 -19.57 7.08 6.15
CA LEU A 145 -20.23 7.84 7.23
C LEU A 145 -19.21 8.25 8.31
N ARG A 146 -18.34 7.34 8.68
CA ARG A 146 -17.26 7.55 9.64
C ARG A 146 -16.25 8.59 9.16
N PHE A 147 -15.86 8.54 7.91
CA PHE A 147 -14.93 9.51 7.32
C PHE A 147 -15.56 10.92 7.30
N LYS A 148 -16.82 11.04 6.90
CA LYS A 148 -17.57 12.31 6.93
C LYS A 148 -17.71 12.86 8.35
N ALA A 149 -18.00 12.02 9.34
CA ALA A 149 -18.09 12.41 10.74
C ALA A 149 -16.73 12.90 11.29
N SER A 150 -15.63 12.23 10.93
CA SER A 150 -14.27 12.65 11.28
C SER A 150 -13.92 14.01 10.66
N GLN A 151 -14.28 14.22 9.39
CA GLN A 151 -14.09 15.52 8.73
C GLN A 151 -14.89 16.65 9.40
N TRP A 152 -16.15 16.39 9.73
CA TRP A 152 -17.02 17.37 10.38
C TRP A 152 -16.47 17.79 11.75
N LEU A 153 -15.97 16.84 12.56
CA LEU A 153 -15.33 17.10 13.84
C LEU A 153 -14.02 17.92 13.70
N HIS A 154 -13.23 17.65 12.65
CA HIS A 154 -12.02 18.41 12.34
C HIS A 154 -12.34 19.85 11.88
N SER A 155 -13.36 20.03 11.04
CA SER A 155 -13.73 21.35 10.48
C SER A 155 -14.34 22.30 11.53
N LYS A 156 -14.86 21.76 12.61
CA LYS A 156 -15.51 22.52 13.70
C LYS A 156 -14.57 22.87 14.86
N GLY A 157 -13.26 22.56 14.77
CA GLY A 157 -12.28 22.92 15.80
C GLY A 157 -12.51 22.29 17.20
N TYR A 158 -13.30 21.23 17.29
CA TYR A 158 -13.61 20.55 18.55
C TYR A 158 -12.47 19.70 19.12
N LEU A 159 -11.28 19.73 18.56
CA LEU A 159 -10.14 18.90 18.94
C LEU A 159 -9.08 19.70 19.70
N ASN A 160 -9.40 20.17 20.91
CA ASN A 160 -8.39 20.51 21.91
C ASN A 160 -8.02 19.25 22.73
N ASP A 161 -6.73 19.10 23.07
CA ASP A 161 -6.16 17.85 23.60
C ASP A 161 -6.85 17.25 24.85
N ASP A 162 -7.40 18.07 25.73
CA ASP A 162 -8.06 17.59 26.95
C ASP A 162 -9.50 17.08 26.71
N ARG A 163 -10.19 17.58 25.69
CA ARG A 163 -11.51 17.07 25.27
C ARG A 163 -11.41 15.82 24.42
N ARG A 164 -10.23 15.57 23.83
CA ARG A 164 -9.93 14.41 22.97
C ARG A 164 -10.17 13.07 23.65
N LYS A 165 -9.83 12.94 24.95
CA LYS A 165 -10.08 11.72 25.74
C LYS A 165 -11.57 11.43 25.96
N GLY A 166 -12.38 12.45 26.14
CA GLY A 166 -13.83 12.32 26.29
C GLY A 166 -14.53 11.95 24.99
N ILE A 167 -14.14 12.58 23.89
CA ILE A 167 -14.67 12.31 22.54
C ILE A 167 -14.23 10.92 22.06
N LEU A 168 -13.00 10.49 22.36
CA LEU A 168 -12.52 9.13 22.07
C LEU A 168 -13.30 8.07 22.85
N ARG A 169 -13.65 8.32 24.13
CA ARG A 169 -14.50 7.43 24.94
C ARG A 169 -15.92 7.35 24.39
N LEU A 170 -16.52 8.50 24.03
CA LEU A 170 -17.85 8.56 23.45
C LEU A 170 -17.87 7.89 22.05
N ASN A 171 -16.85 8.13 21.23
CA ASN A 171 -16.71 7.50 19.92
C ASN A 171 -16.52 5.97 20.03
N ASN A 172 -15.76 5.52 21.03
CA ASN A 172 -15.60 4.09 21.30
C ASN A 172 -16.87 3.45 21.87
N ALA A 173 -17.66 4.16 22.67
CA ALA A 173 -18.95 3.70 23.17
C ALA A 173 -20.01 3.65 22.04
N LEU A 174 -20.05 4.65 21.15
CA LEU A 174 -20.89 4.62 19.94
C LEU A 174 -20.46 3.53 18.96
N LYS A 175 -19.15 3.32 18.79
CA LYS A 175 -18.61 2.21 17.99
C LYS A 175 -19.02 0.84 18.54
N SER A 176 -18.92 0.67 19.86
CA SER A 176 -19.33 -0.58 20.54
C SER A 176 -20.82 -0.85 20.42
N ALA A 177 -21.65 0.21 20.36
CA ALA A 177 -23.10 0.08 20.21
C ALA A 177 -23.58 -0.13 18.77
N LEU A 178 -22.81 0.36 17.78
CA LEU A 178 -23.21 0.38 16.36
C LEU A 178 -22.52 -0.67 15.50
N SER A 179 -21.40 -1.25 15.92
CA SER A 179 -20.71 -2.30 15.16
C SER A 179 -20.19 -3.42 16.06
N HIS A 180 -20.67 -4.62 15.81
CA HIS A 180 -20.16 -5.85 16.41
C HIS A 180 -18.81 -6.29 15.82
N GLN A 181 -18.21 -5.51 14.92
CA GLN A 181 -16.92 -5.85 14.29
C GLN A 181 -15.95 -4.68 14.39
N GLN A 182 -15.06 -4.72 15.38
CA GLN A 182 -13.86 -3.90 15.35
C GLN A 182 -12.95 -4.40 14.22
N ASN A 183 -12.51 -3.47 13.37
CA ASN A 183 -11.46 -3.72 12.40
C ASN A 183 -10.18 -4.14 13.15
N ILE A 184 -9.48 -5.20 12.67
CA ILE A 184 -8.27 -5.73 13.30
C ILE A 184 -7.21 -4.63 13.49
N PHE A 185 -7.07 -3.71 12.54
CA PHE A 185 -6.12 -2.59 12.63
C PHE A 185 -6.47 -1.62 13.76
N GLU A 186 -7.76 -1.35 13.93
CA GLU A 186 -8.23 -0.49 15.02
C GLU A 186 -8.12 -1.16 16.39
N GLY A 187 -8.32 -2.47 16.45
CA GLY A 187 -8.04 -3.28 17.64
C GLY A 187 -6.57 -3.17 18.06
N MET A 188 -5.67 -2.96 17.11
CA MET A 188 -4.24 -2.71 17.32
C MET A 188 -3.88 -1.22 17.45
N ASN A 189 -4.83 -0.30 17.70
CA ASN A 189 -4.61 1.15 17.78
C ASN A 189 -4.07 1.81 16.50
N ILE A 190 -4.19 1.18 15.33
CA ILE A 190 -3.88 1.75 14.03
C ILE A 190 -5.18 2.30 13.44
N ARG A 191 -5.23 3.60 13.16
CA ARG A 191 -6.43 4.21 12.58
C ARG A 191 -6.60 3.77 11.14
N TYR A 192 -7.75 3.19 10.83
CA TYR A 192 -8.09 2.71 9.51
C TYR A 192 -8.95 3.72 8.75
N PHE A 193 -8.62 3.92 7.47
CA PHE A 193 -9.32 4.79 6.53
C PHE A 193 -9.53 4.04 5.21
N GLY A 194 -10.75 3.92 4.78
CA GLY A 194 -11.11 3.23 3.53
C GLY A 194 -12.20 2.17 3.72
N PRO A 195 -12.38 1.31 2.68
CA PRO A 195 -11.67 1.39 1.39
C PRO A 195 -12.07 2.60 0.55
N PHE A 196 -11.13 3.09 -0.28
CA PHE A 196 -11.38 4.14 -1.28
C PHE A 196 -10.99 3.63 -2.67
N ASP A 197 -11.61 4.14 -3.71
CA ASP A 197 -11.20 3.86 -5.08
C ASP A 197 -9.80 4.43 -5.34
N GLY A 198 -8.81 3.54 -5.49
CA GLY A 198 -7.43 3.91 -5.76
C GLY A 198 -7.21 4.48 -7.17
N HIS A 199 -8.18 4.36 -8.07
CA HIS A 199 -8.13 4.98 -9.40
C HIS A 199 -8.75 6.36 -9.45
N ASP A 200 -9.51 6.79 -8.41
CA ASP A 200 -9.92 8.19 -8.26
C ASP A 200 -8.78 9.01 -7.64
N ILE A 201 -7.92 9.53 -8.51
CA ILE A 201 -6.75 10.32 -8.10
C ILE A 201 -7.13 11.58 -7.30
N ARG A 202 -8.30 12.16 -7.56
CA ARG A 202 -8.76 13.36 -6.85
C ARG A 202 -9.12 13.02 -5.41
N GLU A 203 -9.82 11.90 -5.20
CA GLU A 203 -10.14 11.42 -3.87
C GLU A 203 -8.89 11.00 -3.11
N VAL A 204 -8.00 10.22 -3.72
CA VAL A 204 -6.73 9.79 -3.13
C VAL A 204 -5.89 11.00 -2.68
N VAL A 205 -5.73 12.02 -3.54
CA VAL A 205 -5.01 13.26 -3.19
C VAL A 205 -5.67 13.98 -2.02
N ARG A 206 -6.99 14.09 -2.02
CA ARG A 206 -7.76 14.72 -0.93
C ARG A 206 -7.54 14.01 0.41
N VAL A 207 -7.64 12.68 0.40
CA VAL A 207 -7.46 11.85 1.60
C VAL A 207 -6.02 11.94 2.11
N LEU A 208 -5.02 11.79 1.24
CA LEU A 208 -3.61 11.88 1.63
C LEU A 208 -3.25 13.22 2.25
N ARG A 209 -3.78 14.35 1.73
CA ARG A 209 -3.59 15.68 2.34
C ARG A 209 -4.16 15.75 3.76
N GLN A 210 -5.28 15.11 4.03
CA GLN A 210 -5.90 15.09 5.36
C GLN A 210 -5.14 14.18 6.32
N LEU A 211 -4.56 13.08 5.83
CA LEU A 211 -3.82 12.13 6.64
C LEU A 211 -2.39 12.59 6.94
N LYS A 212 -1.81 13.47 6.11
CA LYS A 212 -0.40 13.88 6.19
C LYS A 212 -0.03 14.35 7.59
N ASP A 213 -0.76 15.30 8.12
CA ASP A 213 -0.45 15.96 9.41
C ASP A 213 -1.08 15.25 10.62
N MET A 214 -1.79 14.16 10.38
CA MET A 214 -2.46 13.40 11.43
C MET A 214 -1.44 12.60 12.25
N LYS A 215 -1.44 12.78 13.56
CA LYS A 215 -0.52 12.11 14.49
C LYS A 215 -0.95 10.67 14.79
N GLY A 216 0.04 9.82 15.03
CA GLY A 216 -0.11 8.39 15.32
C GLY A 216 -0.26 7.52 14.08
N PRO A 217 -0.11 6.20 14.23
CA PRO A 217 -0.12 5.26 13.12
C PRO A 217 -1.49 5.21 12.43
N LYS A 218 -1.46 5.06 11.13
CA LYS A 218 -2.66 5.04 10.29
C LYS A 218 -2.49 4.14 9.07
N LEU A 219 -3.58 3.51 8.65
CA LEU A 219 -3.65 2.70 7.45
C LEU A 219 -4.69 3.29 6.50
N LEU A 220 -4.28 3.55 5.28
CA LEU A 220 -5.13 3.94 4.16
C LEU A 220 -5.33 2.72 3.25
N HIS A 221 -6.56 2.23 3.16
CA HIS A 221 -6.93 1.13 2.29
C HIS A 221 -7.43 1.68 0.95
N LEU A 222 -6.76 1.31 -0.13
CA LEU A 222 -7.12 1.66 -1.50
C LEU A 222 -7.48 0.38 -2.25
N HIS A 223 -8.69 0.35 -2.80
CA HIS A 223 -9.10 -0.71 -3.71
C HIS A 223 -8.67 -0.33 -5.13
N THR A 224 -8.03 -1.25 -5.83
CA THR A 224 -7.54 -1.03 -7.19
C THR A 224 -7.85 -2.24 -8.08
N THR A 225 -7.81 -2.04 -9.38
CA THR A 225 -7.90 -3.11 -10.38
C THR A 225 -6.53 -3.35 -10.98
N LYS A 226 -6.00 -4.56 -10.86
CA LYS A 226 -4.72 -4.94 -11.46
C LYS A 226 -4.79 -4.86 -12.99
N GLY A 227 -3.82 -4.16 -13.58
CA GLY A 227 -3.78 -3.96 -15.03
C GLY A 227 -4.71 -2.86 -15.56
N LYS A 228 -5.31 -2.04 -14.69
CA LYS A 228 -6.22 -0.94 -15.05
C LYS A 228 -5.66 -0.05 -16.15
N GLY A 229 -6.46 0.19 -17.18
CA GLY A 229 -6.12 0.99 -18.35
C GLY A 229 -5.60 0.16 -19.53
N TYR A 230 -5.41 -1.17 -19.35
CA TYR A 230 -5.04 -2.07 -20.44
C TYR A 230 -5.99 -3.28 -20.46
N GLU A 231 -6.93 -3.28 -21.38
CA GLU A 231 -8.05 -4.22 -21.41
C GLU A 231 -7.63 -5.72 -21.37
N PRO A 232 -6.56 -6.17 -22.09
CA PRO A 232 -6.11 -7.55 -21.99
C PRO A 232 -5.67 -7.94 -20.56
N ALA A 233 -5.06 -7.00 -19.82
CA ALA A 233 -4.61 -7.25 -18.45
C ALA A 233 -5.79 -7.23 -17.45
N GLU A 234 -6.77 -6.36 -17.66
CA GLU A 234 -7.98 -6.33 -16.83
C GLU A 234 -8.79 -7.64 -16.96
N LYS A 235 -8.83 -8.23 -18.17
CA LYS A 235 -9.56 -9.48 -18.44
C LYS A 235 -8.85 -10.73 -17.90
N SER A 236 -7.53 -10.72 -17.77
CA SER A 236 -6.72 -11.90 -17.43
C SER A 236 -5.54 -11.56 -16.53
N ALA A 237 -5.80 -10.97 -15.37
CA ALA A 237 -4.80 -10.43 -14.46
C ALA A 237 -3.69 -11.44 -14.06
N THR A 238 -4.02 -12.71 -13.92
CA THR A 238 -3.04 -13.78 -13.63
C THR A 238 -2.03 -13.94 -14.76
N ILE A 239 -2.49 -14.04 -16.01
CA ILE A 239 -1.61 -14.16 -17.19
C ILE A 239 -0.72 -12.93 -17.34
N TRP A 240 -1.28 -11.74 -17.05
CA TRP A 240 -0.61 -10.46 -17.17
C TRP A 240 0.23 -10.06 -15.95
N HIS A 241 0.30 -10.91 -14.94
CA HIS A 241 1.23 -10.67 -13.82
C HIS A 241 2.69 -10.61 -14.28
N ALA A 242 3.09 -11.51 -15.21
CA ALA A 242 4.41 -11.51 -15.83
C ALA A 242 4.31 -12.04 -17.28
N PRO A 243 3.75 -11.26 -18.22
CA PRO A 243 3.34 -11.76 -19.54
C PRO A 243 4.52 -12.14 -20.46
N GLY A 244 5.73 -11.73 -20.13
CA GLY A 244 6.88 -11.84 -21.05
C GLY A 244 6.82 -10.78 -22.15
N LYS A 245 7.31 -11.11 -23.35
CA LYS A 245 7.19 -10.23 -24.53
C LYS A 245 5.80 -10.35 -25.13
N PHE A 246 5.23 -9.23 -25.52
CA PHE A 246 3.92 -9.17 -26.16
C PHE A 246 3.84 -7.96 -27.10
N ASP A 247 2.88 -7.99 -28.01
CA ASP A 247 2.52 -6.84 -28.85
C ASP A 247 1.62 -5.90 -28.04
N PRO A 248 2.02 -4.63 -27.82
CA PRO A 248 1.23 -3.70 -27.03
C PRO A 248 -0.12 -3.30 -27.65
N GLU A 249 -0.26 -3.39 -28.99
CA GLU A 249 -1.48 -3.00 -29.69
C GLU A 249 -2.53 -4.11 -29.67
N THR A 250 -2.09 -5.34 -29.91
CA THR A 250 -3.00 -6.52 -29.98
C THR A 250 -3.14 -7.24 -28.66
N GLY A 251 -2.17 -7.10 -27.75
CA GLY A 251 -2.10 -7.90 -26.53
C GLY A 251 -1.64 -9.34 -26.77
N GLU A 252 -1.20 -9.67 -27.98
CA GLU A 252 -0.75 -11.01 -28.32
C GLU A 252 0.61 -11.30 -27.70
N ARG A 253 0.74 -12.40 -26.94
CA ARG A 253 1.98 -12.79 -26.28
C ARG A 253 2.92 -13.46 -27.30
N LEU A 254 4.13 -12.94 -27.38
CA LEU A 254 5.20 -13.51 -28.22
C LEU A 254 5.83 -14.70 -27.46
N VAL A 255 5.20 -15.86 -27.55
CA VAL A 255 5.70 -17.10 -26.94
C VAL A 255 6.78 -17.68 -27.83
N SER A 256 7.99 -17.87 -27.27
CA SER A 256 9.06 -18.59 -27.99
C SER A 256 8.65 -20.04 -28.15
N ASP A 257 8.91 -20.60 -29.33
CA ASP A 257 8.75 -22.04 -29.55
C ASP A 257 9.69 -22.84 -28.64
N THR A 258 9.12 -23.59 -27.73
CA THR A 258 9.80 -24.44 -26.76
C THR A 258 9.63 -25.93 -27.06
N SER A 259 9.11 -26.29 -28.25
CA SER A 259 8.81 -27.68 -28.64
C SER A 259 10.00 -28.61 -28.54
N ASN A 260 11.23 -28.08 -28.69
CA ASN A 260 12.50 -28.85 -28.62
C ASN A 260 13.18 -28.71 -27.23
N GLN A 261 12.56 -28.09 -26.23
CA GLN A 261 13.12 -28.01 -24.88
C GLN A 261 12.55 -29.11 -23.98
N PRO A 262 13.32 -29.62 -23.02
CA PRO A 262 12.78 -30.54 -22.03
C PRO A 262 11.68 -29.82 -21.21
N PRO A 263 10.68 -30.56 -20.72
CA PRO A 263 9.64 -29.98 -19.90
C PRO A 263 10.24 -29.34 -18.64
N LYS A 264 9.65 -28.24 -18.18
CA LYS A 264 10.09 -27.60 -16.94
C LYS A 264 9.74 -28.47 -15.75
N TYR A 265 10.54 -28.42 -14.69
CA TYR A 265 10.30 -29.19 -13.47
C TYR A 265 8.88 -28.99 -12.91
N GLN A 266 8.38 -27.77 -12.91
CA GLN A 266 7.04 -27.44 -12.45
C GLN A 266 5.94 -28.09 -13.29
N ASP A 267 6.18 -28.32 -14.59
CA ASP A 267 5.18 -28.93 -15.49
C ASP A 267 5.14 -30.45 -15.34
N VAL A 268 6.17 -31.02 -14.68
CA VAL A 268 6.29 -32.46 -14.43
C VAL A 268 5.76 -32.83 -13.03
N PHE A 269 5.96 -31.95 -12.04
CA PHE A 269 5.67 -32.21 -10.63
C PHE A 269 4.51 -31.37 -10.07
N GLY A 270 3.96 -30.41 -10.85
CA GLY A 270 2.88 -29.50 -10.44
C GLY A 270 1.47 -30.04 -10.60
#